data_09544bef394b5cb828b4515db4aed549
#
_entry.id   09544bef394b5cb828b4515db4aed549
#
_cell.length_a   1.000
_cell.length_b   1.000
_cell.length_c   1.000
_cell.angle_alpha   90.00
_cell.angle_beta   90.00
_cell.angle_gamma   90.00
#
_symmetry.space_group_name_H-M   'P 1'
#
loop_
_entity.id
_entity.type
_entity.pdbx_description
1 polymer ?
#
loop_
_entity_poly.entity_id
_entity_poly.type
_entity_poly.pdbx_seq_one_letter_code
_entity_poly.pdbx_strand_id
1 'polypeptide(L)'
;TGADDEKKAAVQKVQALIDALPETVTVENAESVSAQLEAIDEAMAELTEEQREELDMTRLHAISEVLNTPMTVPMTVAEGQHVDHPICGATCTDENNHSIVTEWQPIGSETELKAATEGYYYLTQDIVTTGTWEPNNNVVLCLNGHSIAANGDFGVIEIKGANRQFTLCDCNSSASTHYFIKSVENNLTRWVPCEENTENRISVTGGVITHSVRTSDLGVKVDKNATFTMYGGTICGNKLQGSYNGAGVYVHDSTFNMYGGAIRGNAASWGGGVAALGSTFNMYGGVISDNMVSASAGGVLLSDKSVMNMSGNAQISNNIAPTKWTTSGGGVYIFASTDGEVSNCLYMSDNAKISGNTATQGGAVY
;
A
#
# COMPACT_ATOMS: atom_id res chain seq x y z
N THR A 1 16.14 -43.89 -21.62
CA THR A 1 15.09 -44.45 -22.49
C THR A 1 13.72 -44.24 -21.84
N GLY A 2 13.12 -45.13 -21.06
CA GLY A 2 11.76 -44.93 -20.55
C GLY A 2 11.63 -43.76 -19.54
N ALA A 3 12.58 -43.57 -18.63
CA ALA A 3 12.55 -42.47 -17.64
C ALA A 3 12.74 -41.07 -18.26
N ASP A 4 13.47 -40.96 -19.34
CA ASP A 4 13.66 -39.68 -20.06
C ASP A 4 12.41 -39.34 -20.88
N ASP A 5 11.71 -40.33 -21.39
CA ASP A 5 10.45 -40.14 -22.12
C ASP A 5 9.33 -39.72 -21.16
N GLU A 6 9.27 -40.27 -19.94
CA GLU A 6 8.32 -39.86 -18.89
C GLU A 6 8.59 -38.43 -18.39
N LYS A 7 9.86 -38.08 -18.17
CA LYS A 7 10.24 -36.69 -17.79
C LYS A 7 9.83 -35.65 -18.84
N LYS A 8 10.09 -35.98 -20.11
CA LYS A 8 9.71 -35.09 -21.21
C LYS A 8 8.19 -34.95 -21.37
N ALA A 9 7.45 -36.04 -21.13
CA ALA A 9 6.00 -36.00 -21.16
C ALA A 9 5.41 -35.14 -20.05
N ALA A 10 6.02 -35.10 -18.85
CA ALA A 10 5.61 -34.24 -17.76
C ALA A 10 5.78 -32.74 -18.09
N VAL A 11 6.94 -32.35 -18.65
CA VAL A 11 7.19 -30.97 -19.12
C VAL A 11 6.20 -30.56 -20.23
N GLN A 12 5.99 -31.45 -21.20
CA GLN A 12 5.04 -31.19 -22.29
C GLN A 12 3.59 -30.98 -21.78
N LYS A 13 3.19 -31.73 -20.75
CA LYS A 13 1.87 -31.60 -20.14
C LYS A 13 1.68 -30.20 -19.50
N VAL A 14 2.68 -29.73 -18.76
CA VAL A 14 2.62 -28.41 -18.12
C VAL A 14 2.68 -27.30 -19.17
N GLN A 15 3.54 -27.44 -20.18
CA GLN A 15 3.61 -26.48 -21.28
C GLN A 15 2.27 -26.36 -22.01
N ALA A 16 1.58 -27.46 -22.25
CA ALA A 16 0.26 -27.45 -22.89
C ALA A 16 -0.81 -26.69 -22.04
N LEU A 17 -0.72 -26.74 -20.70
CA LEU A 17 -1.58 -25.96 -19.83
C LEU A 17 -1.27 -24.46 -19.92
N ILE A 18 0.00 -24.08 -19.97
CA ILE A 18 0.44 -22.69 -20.13
C ILE A 18 0.00 -22.15 -21.50
N ASP A 19 0.17 -22.94 -22.56
CA ASP A 19 -0.21 -22.56 -23.92
C ASP A 19 -1.74 -22.42 -24.09
N ALA A 20 -2.52 -23.12 -23.26
CA ALA A 20 -3.99 -23.05 -23.26
C ALA A 20 -4.54 -21.80 -22.55
N LEU A 21 -3.72 -21.03 -21.85
CA LEU A 21 -4.13 -19.75 -21.28
C LEU A 21 -4.61 -18.79 -22.38
N PRO A 22 -5.66 -17.98 -22.14
CA PRO A 22 -6.12 -17.01 -23.14
C PRO A 22 -5.07 -15.93 -23.41
N GLU A 23 -5.16 -15.27 -24.55
CA GLU A 23 -4.28 -14.14 -24.87
C GLU A 23 -4.56 -12.90 -24.04
N THR A 24 -5.81 -12.76 -23.57
CA THR A 24 -6.26 -11.62 -22.77
C THR A 24 -7.16 -12.09 -21.64
N VAL A 25 -7.04 -11.44 -20.48
CA VAL A 25 -7.95 -11.61 -19.36
C VAL A 25 -9.04 -10.54 -19.43
N THR A 26 -10.29 -10.96 -19.31
CA THR A 26 -11.46 -10.09 -19.27
C THR A 26 -12.25 -10.38 -17.98
N VAL A 27 -13.17 -9.49 -17.60
CA VAL A 27 -14.06 -9.73 -16.45
C VAL A 27 -14.83 -11.05 -16.58
N GLU A 28 -15.20 -11.41 -17.81
CA GLU A 28 -16.00 -12.59 -18.11
C GLU A 28 -15.22 -13.91 -18.00
N ASN A 29 -13.90 -13.88 -18.21
CA ASN A 29 -13.05 -15.08 -18.17
C ASN A 29 -12.12 -15.15 -16.96
N ALA A 30 -12.04 -14.11 -16.13
CA ALA A 30 -11.08 -14.00 -15.03
C ALA A 30 -11.18 -15.17 -14.02
N GLU A 31 -12.38 -15.60 -13.65
CA GLU A 31 -12.59 -16.74 -12.74
C GLU A 31 -12.08 -18.05 -13.36
N SER A 32 -12.37 -18.28 -14.63
CA SER A 32 -11.89 -19.45 -15.38
C SER A 32 -10.37 -19.45 -15.52
N VAL A 33 -9.76 -18.26 -15.75
CA VAL A 33 -8.30 -18.11 -15.86
C VAL A 33 -7.63 -18.33 -14.51
N SER A 34 -8.21 -17.86 -13.40
CA SER A 34 -7.68 -18.14 -12.06
C SER A 34 -7.64 -19.64 -11.76
N ALA A 35 -8.69 -20.38 -12.10
CA ALA A 35 -8.73 -21.84 -11.95
C ALA A 35 -7.67 -22.55 -12.85
N GLN A 36 -7.41 -22.02 -14.04
CA GLN A 36 -6.34 -22.53 -14.91
C GLN A 36 -4.94 -22.30 -14.32
N LEU A 37 -4.71 -21.14 -13.69
CA LEU A 37 -3.44 -20.86 -13.02
C LEU A 37 -3.20 -21.78 -11.83
N GLU A 38 -4.22 -22.04 -11.00
CA GLU A 38 -4.12 -23.02 -9.90
C GLU A 38 -3.74 -24.42 -10.41
N ALA A 39 -4.36 -24.87 -11.52
CA ALA A 39 -4.04 -26.15 -12.12
C ALA A 39 -2.60 -26.20 -12.70
N ILE A 40 -2.08 -25.08 -13.21
CA ILE A 40 -0.70 -24.96 -13.67
C ILE A 40 0.26 -25.03 -12.49
N ASP A 41 -0.01 -24.30 -11.41
CA ASP A 41 0.80 -24.29 -10.19
C ASP A 41 0.90 -25.69 -9.56
N GLU A 42 -0.23 -26.41 -9.48
CA GLU A 42 -0.26 -27.80 -9.01
C GLU A 42 0.59 -28.72 -9.91
N ALA A 43 0.45 -28.60 -11.23
CA ALA A 43 1.21 -29.41 -12.18
C ALA A 43 2.72 -29.07 -12.18
N MET A 44 3.07 -27.79 -11.99
CA MET A 44 4.46 -27.34 -11.85
C MET A 44 5.11 -27.84 -10.54
N ALA A 45 4.33 -28.00 -9.46
CA ALA A 45 4.82 -28.51 -8.19
C ALA A 45 5.37 -29.95 -8.31
N GLU A 46 4.87 -30.74 -9.27
CA GLU A 46 5.33 -32.10 -9.54
C GLU A 46 6.63 -32.18 -10.36
N LEU A 47 7.08 -31.07 -10.97
CA LEU A 47 8.30 -31.01 -11.79
C LEU A 47 9.53 -30.72 -10.92
N THR A 48 10.68 -31.30 -11.34
CA THR A 48 11.98 -30.92 -10.79
C THR A 48 12.39 -29.53 -11.25
N GLU A 49 13.39 -28.93 -10.57
CA GLU A 49 13.90 -27.58 -10.91
C GLU A 49 14.44 -27.56 -12.37
N GLU A 50 15.18 -28.59 -12.79
CA GLU A 50 15.68 -28.72 -14.16
C GLU A 50 14.55 -28.79 -15.21
N GLN A 51 13.45 -29.48 -14.89
CA GLN A 51 12.28 -29.57 -15.78
C GLN A 51 11.51 -28.23 -15.88
N ARG A 52 11.49 -27.45 -14.80
CA ARG A 52 10.86 -26.12 -14.81
C ARG A 52 11.62 -25.12 -15.67
N GLU A 53 12.95 -25.26 -15.76
CA GLU A 53 13.78 -24.41 -16.63
C GLU A 53 13.52 -24.65 -18.14
N GLU A 54 12.93 -25.78 -18.51
CA GLU A 54 12.57 -26.09 -19.89
C GLU A 54 11.24 -25.44 -20.34
N LEU A 55 10.46 -24.86 -19.41
CA LEU A 55 9.14 -24.26 -19.69
C LEU A 55 9.27 -22.84 -20.27
N ASP A 56 8.48 -22.55 -21.29
CA ASP A 56 8.25 -21.16 -21.71
C ASP A 56 7.18 -20.52 -20.81
N MET A 57 7.64 -19.70 -19.89
CA MET A 57 6.81 -19.03 -18.89
C MET A 57 6.23 -17.70 -19.36
N THR A 58 6.51 -17.25 -20.59
CA THR A 58 6.18 -15.92 -21.09
C THR A 58 4.69 -15.63 -20.96
N ARG A 59 3.83 -16.56 -21.37
CA ARG A 59 2.38 -16.40 -21.33
C ARG A 59 1.83 -16.42 -19.90
N LEU A 60 2.35 -17.31 -19.06
CA LEU A 60 1.99 -17.41 -17.66
C LEU A 60 2.30 -16.13 -16.90
N HIS A 61 3.49 -15.57 -17.11
CA HIS A 61 3.90 -14.31 -16.49
C HIS A 61 3.01 -13.15 -16.94
N ALA A 62 2.73 -13.03 -18.26
CA ALA A 62 1.86 -11.99 -18.79
C ALA A 62 0.44 -12.04 -18.19
N ILE A 63 -0.15 -13.22 -18.10
CA ILE A 63 -1.49 -13.42 -17.53
C ILE A 63 -1.50 -13.17 -16.02
N SER A 64 -0.49 -13.67 -15.30
CA SER A 64 -0.36 -13.44 -13.85
C SER A 64 -0.18 -11.96 -13.52
N GLU A 65 0.57 -11.22 -14.34
CA GLU A 65 0.74 -9.77 -14.19
C GLU A 65 -0.59 -9.04 -14.37
N VAL A 66 -1.39 -9.42 -15.36
CA VAL A 66 -2.73 -8.83 -15.60
C VAL A 66 -3.69 -9.13 -14.45
N LEU A 67 -3.73 -10.38 -13.95
CA LEU A 67 -4.62 -10.76 -12.84
C LEU A 67 -4.19 -10.16 -11.50
N ASN A 68 -2.89 -9.94 -11.29
CA ASN A 68 -2.36 -9.26 -10.11
C ASN A 68 -2.47 -7.74 -10.20
N THR A 69 -2.78 -7.21 -11.39
CA THR A 69 -3.12 -5.80 -11.59
C THR A 69 -4.63 -5.67 -11.31
N PRO A 70 -5.08 -4.78 -10.40
CA PRO A 70 -6.51 -4.58 -10.21
C PRO A 70 -7.16 -4.26 -11.55
N MET A 71 -8.11 -5.11 -11.99
CA MET A 71 -8.86 -4.86 -13.22
C MET A 71 -9.74 -3.63 -12.99
N THR A 72 -9.24 -2.47 -13.37
CA THR A 72 -10.07 -1.28 -13.57
C THR A 72 -10.80 -1.46 -14.88
N VAL A 73 -12.14 -1.49 -14.82
CA VAL A 73 -12.95 -1.31 -16.04
C VAL A 73 -12.51 0.03 -16.62
N PRO A 74 -12.00 0.11 -17.86
CA PRO A 74 -11.66 1.38 -18.45
C PRO A 74 -12.97 2.13 -18.72
N MET A 75 -13.39 2.96 -17.79
CA MET A 75 -14.24 4.08 -18.17
C MET A 75 -13.31 5.05 -18.90
N THR A 76 -13.52 5.20 -20.19
CA THR A 76 -12.86 6.24 -21.00
C THR A 76 -13.36 7.60 -20.51
N VAL A 77 -12.76 8.08 -19.43
CA VAL A 77 -12.93 9.44 -18.97
C VAL A 77 -11.85 10.27 -19.67
N ALA A 78 -12.22 11.41 -20.21
CA ALA A 78 -11.24 12.37 -20.72
C ALA A 78 -10.27 12.74 -19.61
N GLU A 79 -8.97 12.85 -19.93
CA GLU A 79 -7.94 13.23 -18.96
C GLU A 79 -8.42 14.39 -18.07
N GLY A 80 -8.40 14.20 -16.75
CA GLY A 80 -8.74 15.22 -15.76
C GLY A 80 -10.21 15.34 -15.37
N GLN A 81 -11.13 14.52 -15.86
CA GLN A 81 -12.52 14.52 -15.39
C GLN A 81 -12.74 13.50 -14.28
N HIS A 82 -13.15 14.00 -13.11
CA HIS A 82 -13.67 13.15 -12.03
C HIS A 82 -15.06 12.61 -12.40
N VAL A 83 -15.31 11.35 -12.10
CA VAL A 83 -16.62 10.71 -12.27
C VAL A 83 -17.20 10.34 -10.92
N ASP A 84 -18.52 10.31 -10.83
CA ASP A 84 -19.22 9.83 -9.66
C ASP A 84 -18.91 8.36 -9.41
N HIS A 85 -18.48 8.03 -8.19
CA HIS A 85 -18.09 6.68 -7.82
C HIS A 85 -18.41 6.37 -6.35
N PRO A 86 -18.46 5.09 -5.94
CA PRO A 86 -18.46 4.71 -4.54
C PRO A 86 -17.17 5.16 -3.85
N ILE A 87 -17.24 5.54 -2.58
CA ILE A 87 -16.06 5.93 -1.78
C ILE A 87 -14.99 4.83 -1.81
N CYS A 88 -15.41 3.60 -1.75
CA CYS A 88 -14.51 2.44 -1.72
C CYS A 88 -13.92 2.04 -3.09
N GLY A 89 -14.28 2.71 -4.18
CA GLY A 89 -13.87 2.34 -5.53
C GLY A 89 -14.56 1.08 -6.07
N ALA A 90 -14.23 0.70 -7.31
CA ALA A 90 -14.92 -0.39 -8.02
C ALA A 90 -14.57 -1.80 -7.50
N THR A 91 -13.46 -1.97 -6.78
CA THR A 91 -12.95 -3.27 -6.30
C THR A 91 -13.03 -3.42 -4.77
N CYS A 92 -13.83 -2.62 -4.12
CA CYS A 92 -13.94 -2.60 -2.68
C CYS A 92 -14.64 -3.84 -2.12
N THR A 93 -14.11 -4.36 -1.00
CA THR A 93 -14.73 -5.46 -0.22
C THR A 93 -15.58 -4.96 0.96
N ASP A 94 -15.69 -3.64 1.14
CA ASP A 94 -16.54 -3.04 2.20
C ASP A 94 -17.98 -2.93 1.73
N GLU A 95 -18.82 -3.88 2.17
CA GLU A 95 -20.23 -3.95 1.81
C GLU A 95 -21.07 -2.72 2.23
N ASN A 96 -20.53 -1.85 3.08
CA ASN A 96 -21.26 -0.70 3.62
C ASN A 96 -21.12 0.59 2.78
N ASN A 97 -20.17 0.66 1.84
CA ASN A 97 -19.83 1.89 1.11
C ASN A 97 -19.90 1.77 -0.42
N HIS A 98 -20.81 0.93 -0.93
CA HIS A 98 -20.99 0.71 -2.37
C HIS A 98 -21.89 1.73 -3.08
N SER A 99 -22.53 2.65 -2.36
CA SER A 99 -23.38 3.67 -2.97
C SER A 99 -22.55 4.67 -3.75
N ILE A 100 -22.97 4.99 -4.98
CA ILE A 100 -22.35 6.03 -5.79
C ILE A 100 -22.60 7.38 -5.12
N VAL A 101 -21.50 8.12 -4.91
CA VAL A 101 -21.54 9.50 -4.43
C VAL A 101 -21.56 10.42 -5.64
N THR A 102 -22.49 11.38 -5.65
CA THR A 102 -22.69 12.35 -6.73
C THR A 102 -22.44 13.80 -6.32
N GLU A 103 -22.11 14.04 -5.06
CA GLU A 103 -21.94 15.39 -4.49
C GLU A 103 -20.45 15.77 -4.34
N TRP A 104 -19.61 15.34 -5.26
CA TRP A 104 -18.18 15.62 -5.24
C TRP A 104 -17.88 17.08 -5.57
N GLN A 105 -17.04 17.73 -4.75
CA GLN A 105 -16.60 19.11 -4.91
C GLN A 105 -15.12 19.15 -5.35
N PRO A 106 -14.77 19.95 -6.38
CA PRO A 106 -13.40 20.06 -6.86
C PRO A 106 -12.50 20.83 -5.90
N ILE A 107 -11.25 20.41 -5.79
CA ILE A 107 -10.16 21.10 -5.10
C ILE A 107 -8.99 21.23 -6.06
N GLY A 108 -8.60 22.46 -6.40
CA GLY A 108 -7.47 22.77 -7.28
C GLY A 108 -6.39 23.64 -6.63
N SER A 109 -6.46 23.88 -5.32
CA SER A 109 -5.47 24.70 -4.63
C SER A 109 -5.32 24.32 -3.15
N GLU A 110 -4.18 24.70 -2.54
CA GLU A 110 -3.97 24.55 -1.10
C GLU A 110 -5.03 25.33 -0.29
N THR A 111 -5.47 26.48 -0.77
CA THR A 111 -6.49 27.29 -0.09
C THR A 111 -7.83 26.56 -0.06
N GLU A 112 -8.25 25.97 -1.16
CA GLU A 112 -9.47 25.15 -1.23
C GLU A 112 -9.35 23.88 -0.40
N LEU A 113 -8.18 23.21 -0.44
CA LEU A 113 -7.90 22.04 0.40
C LEU A 113 -8.05 22.38 1.89
N LYS A 114 -7.49 23.49 2.35
CA LYS A 114 -7.60 23.94 3.73
C LYS A 114 -8.99 24.43 4.12
N ALA A 115 -9.80 24.84 3.15
CA ALA A 115 -11.19 25.24 3.34
C ALA A 115 -12.17 24.05 3.35
N ALA A 116 -11.73 22.85 2.92
CA ALA A 116 -12.56 21.65 2.91
C ALA A 116 -13.01 21.29 4.33
N THR A 117 -14.31 21.15 4.51
CA THR A 117 -14.94 20.77 5.76
C THR A 117 -15.66 19.43 5.59
N GLU A 118 -16.80 19.21 6.22
CA GLU A 118 -17.59 18.00 6.02
C GLU A 118 -18.06 17.85 4.56
N GLY A 119 -17.85 16.67 3.96
CA GLY A 119 -18.30 16.37 2.59
C GLY A 119 -17.34 15.57 1.75
N TYR A 120 -17.62 15.52 0.46
CA TYR A 120 -16.91 14.74 -0.55
C TYR A 120 -16.15 15.66 -1.50
N TYR A 121 -14.86 15.41 -1.64
CA TYR A 121 -13.97 16.25 -2.42
C TYR A 121 -13.09 15.42 -3.34
N TYR A 122 -12.67 16.01 -4.47
CA TYR A 122 -11.68 15.40 -5.36
C TYR A 122 -10.64 16.41 -5.83
N LEU A 123 -9.43 15.96 -6.07
CA LEU A 123 -8.37 16.81 -6.60
C LEU A 123 -8.55 16.99 -8.12
N THR A 124 -8.31 18.21 -8.60
CA THR A 124 -8.29 18.56 -10.03
C THR A 124 -6.88 18.76 -10.57
N GLN A 125 -5.89 18.84 -9.68
CA GLN A 125 -4.46 18.97 -9.99
C GLN A 125 -3.61 18.59 -8.78
N ASP A 126 -2.31 18.46 -8.98
CA ASP A 126 -1.33 18.29 -7.89
C ASP A 126 -1.31 19.52 -6.99
N ILE A 127 -1.28 19.28 -5.67
CA ILE A 127 -1.28 20.33 -4.66
C ILE A 127 0.02 20.27 -3.86
N VAL A 128 0.71 21.40 -3.79
CA VAL A 128 1.85 21.59 -2.89
C VAL A 128 1.37 22.38 -1.67
N THR A 129 1.57 21.82 -0.47
CA THR A 129 1.17 22.47 0.78
C THR A 129 2.33 23.18 1.45
N THR A 130 2.05 24.30 2.10
CA THR A 130 3.01 25.10 2.88
C THR A 130 2.80 24.97 4.39
N GLY A 131 1.94 24.06 4.81
CA GLY A 131 1.66 23.68 6.19
C GLY A 131 0.81 22.42 6.23
N THR A 132 0.75 21.76 7.37
CA THR A 132 -0.07 20.56 7.57
C THR A 132 -1.54 20.85 7.26
N TRP A 133 -2.15 20.00 6.47
CA TRP A 133 -3.60 20.03 6.30
C TRP A 133 -4.29 19.27 7.43
N GLU A 134 -5.20 19.95 8.11
CA GLU A 134 -6.02 19.36 9.17
C GLU A 134 -7.49 19.27 8.69
N PRO A 135 -7.94 18.14 8.10
CA PRO A 135 -9.33 18.01 7.69
C PRO A 135 -10.27 18.14 8.90
N ASN A 136 -11.27 19.01 8.76
CA ASN A 136 -12.27 19.24 9.80
C ASN A 136 -13.50 18.35 9.57
N ASN A 137 -14.07 17.81 10.66
CA ASN A 137 -15.24 16.93 10.60
C ASN A 137 -15.00 15.68 9.73
N ASN A 138 -16.02 15.21 9.02
CA ASN A 138 -15.97 14.01 8.20
C ASN A 138 -15.68 14.38 6.75
N VAL A 139 -14.42 14.28 6.36
CA VAL A 139 -13.97 14.59 5.00
C VAL A 139 -13.68 13.30 4.25
N VAL A 140 -14.21 13.17 3.06
CA VAL A 140 -13.83 12.16 2.07
C VAL A 140 -13.09 12.84 0.94
N LEU A 141 -11.86 12.43 0.67
CA LEU A 141 -11.04 12.95 -0.40
C LEU A 141 -10.70 11.86 -1.41
N CYS A 142 -11.08 12.08 -2.66
CA CYS A 142 -10.57 11.33 -3.81
C CYS A 142 -9.36 12.05 -4.38
N LEU A 143 -8.22 11.36 -4.45
CA LEU A 143 -7.01 11.92 -5.08
C LEU A 143 -7.16 12.11 -6.59
N ASN A 144 -8.05 11.34 -7.25
CA ASN A 144 -8.30 11.43 -8.69
C ASN A 144 -7.00 11.40 -9.51
N GLY A 145 -6.03 10.59 -9.09
CA GLY A 145 -4.72 10.46 -9.71
C GLY A 145 -3.70 11.57 -9.36
N HIS A 146 -4.09 12.60 -8.62
CA HIS A 146 -3.23 13.73 -8.27
C HIS A 146 -2.51 13.55 -6.94
N SER A 147 -1.51 14.41 -6.69
CA SER A 147 -0.70 14.37 -5.48
C SER A 147 -0.99 15.51 -4.51
N ILE A 148 -0.77 15.23 -3.21
CA ILE A 148 -0.55 16.25 -2.18
C ILE A 148 0.89 16.10 -1.70
N ALA A 149 1.71 17.12 -1.91
CA ALA A 149 3.11 17.16 -1.52
C ALA A 149 3.36 18.28 -0.50
N ALA A 150 3.85 17.92 0.70
CA ALA A 150 4.28 18.94 1.66
C ALA A 150 5.62 19.54 1.25
N ASN A 151 5.70 20.87 1.24
CA ASN A 151 6.92 21.62 0.96
C ASN A 151 7.45 22.31 2.24
N GLY A 152 7.74 21.49 3.23
CA GLY A 152 8.26 21.90 4.53
C GLY A 152 8.43 20.70 5.44
N ASP A 153 9.12 20.89 6.58
CA ASP A 153 9.32 19.84 7.58
C ASP A 153 8.15 19.82 8.57
N PHE A 154 7.01 19.37 8.07
CA PHE A 154 5.75 19.18 8.78
C PHE A 154 4.95 18.04 8.14
N GLY A 155 4.09 17.36 8.92
CA GLY A 155 3.25 16.29 8.41
C GLY A 155 2.30 16.75 7.29
N VAL A 156 2.08 15.91 6.28
CA VAL A 156 1.21 16.30 5.15
C VAL A 156 -0.24 16.47 5.62
N ILE A 157 -0.77 15.47 6.33
CA ILE A 157 -2.16 15.45 6.84
C ILE A 157 -2.17 15.11 8.32
N GLU A 158 -2.94 15.84 9.15
CA GLU A 158 -3.19 15.51 10.55
C GLU A 158 -4.69 15.43 10.84
N ILE A 159 -5.17 14.24 11.20
CA ILE A 159 -6.55 13.99 11.63
C ILE A 159 -6.54 13.87 13.17
N LYS A 160 -7.15 14.82 13.86
CA LYS A 160 -7.12 14.81 15.33
C LYS A 160 -8.46 15.22 15.95
N GLY A 161 -8.86 14.52 16.98
CA GLY A 161 -10.04 14.82 17.79
C GLY A 161 -11.11 13.75 17.71
N ALA A 162 -11.82 13.58 18.81
CA ALA A 162 -12.86 12.59 18.95
C ALA A 162 -13.93 12.72 17.87
N ASN A 163 -14.30 11.59 17.29
CA ASN A 163 -15.29 11.45 16.20
C ASN A 163 -14.90 12.09 14.86
N ARG A 164 -13.66 12.56 14.67
CA ARG A 164 -13.21 13.00 13.35
C ARG A 164 -12.91 11.79 12.48
N GLN A 165 -13.41 11.83 11.25
CA GLN A 165 -13.20 10.80 10.26
C GLN A 165 -12.61 11.41 8.99
N PHE A 166 -11.55 10.83 8.51
CA PHE A 166 -11.01 11.15 7.20
C PHE A 166 -10.94 9.90 6.35
N THR A 167 -11.48 9.98 5.15
CA THR A 167 -11.46 8.89 4.18
C THR A 167 -10.70 9.30 2.94
N LEU A 168 -9.74 8.47 2.55
CA LEU A 168 -8.92 8.65 1.35
C LEU A 168 -9.28 7.58 0.32
N CYS A 169 -9.59 8.01 -0.89
CA CYS A 169 -9.77 7.13 -2.05
C CYS A 169 -9.05 7.69 -3.28
N ASP A 170 -9.02 6.92 -4.36
CA ASP A 170 -8.42 7.31 -5.62
C ASP A 170 -9.14 6.59 -6.76
N CYS A 171 -9.97 7.30 -7.51
CA CYS A 171 -10.76 6.73 -8.60
C CYS A 171 -9.99 6.66 -9.92
N ASN A 172 -8.86 7.34 -10.03
CA ASN A 172 -8.07 7.48 -11.26
C ASN A 172 -6.67 6.86 -11.11
N SER A 173 -6.62 5.68 -10.51
CA SER A 173 -5.40 4.98 -10.13
C SER A 173 -4.50 4.60 -11.32
N SER A 174 -4.99 4.67 -12.55
CA SER A 174 -4.24 4.31 -13.76
C SER A 174 -3.90 5.49 -14.70
N ALA A 175 -4.50 6.66 -14.51
CA ALA A 175 -4.38 7.76 -15.46
C ALA A 175 -3.19 8.68 -15.22
N SER A 176 -2.70 8.79 -13.99
CA SER A 176 -1.56 9.63 -13.64
C SER A 176 -0.41 8.79 -13.14
N THR A 177 0.81 9.18 -13.50
CA THR A 177 2.03 8.51 -13.02
C THR A 177 2.94 9.54 -12.37
N HIS A 178 3.31 9.27 -11.13
CA HIS A 178 4.28 10.03 -10.37
C HIS A 178 5.61 9.27 -10.31
N TYR A 179 6.72 9.99 -10.42
CA TYR A 179 8.04 9.38 -10.52
C TYR A 179 8.86 9.67 -9.27
N PHE A 180 9.56 8.64 -8.80
CA PHE A 180 10.38 8.68 -7.60
C PHE A 180 11.74 8.04 -7.86
N ILE A 181 12.73 8.42 -7.06
CA ILE A 181 14.03 7.75 -7.02
C ILE A 181 14.37 7.39 -5.57
N LYS A 182 15.13 6.32 -5.36
CA LYS A 182 15.65 5.99 -4.03
C LYS A 182 16.74 6.99 -3.64
N SER A 183 16.54 7.68 -2.53
CA SER A 183 17.50 8.59 -1.93
C SER A 183 17.97 8.06 -0.59
N VAL A 184 19.29 8.04 -0.38
CA VAL A 184 19.89 7.57 0.86
C VAL A 184 20.39 8.77 1.67
N GLU A 185 19.83 8.97 2.84
CA GLU A 185 20.23 10.02 3.77
C GLU A 185 20.37 9.45 5.19
N ASN A 186 21.52 9.63 5.82
CA ASN A 186 21.82 9.13 7.16
C ASN A 186 21.55 7.62 7.32
N ASN A 187 21.93 6.81 6.33
CA ASN A 187 21.68 5.36 6.24
C ASN A 187 20.19 4.95 6.17
N LEU A 188 19.31 5.88 5.91
CA LEU A 188 17.91 5.61 5.60
C LEU A 188 17.67 5.83 4.10
N THR A 189 16.95 4.91 3.49
CA THR A 189 16.51 5.04 2.09
C THR A 189 15.03 5.35 2.08
N ARG A 190 14.65 6.47 1.47
CA ARG A 190 13.27 6.80 1.12
C ARG A 190 13.13 6.99 -0.38
N TRP A 191 11.91 7.03 -0.87
CA TRP A 191 11.63 7.50 -2.22
C TRP A 191 11.49 9.02 -2.20
N VAL A 192 12.07 9.69 -3.17
CA VAL A 192 11.90 11.15 -3.35
C VAL A 192 11.37 11.42 -4.75
N PRO A 193 10.47 12.41 -4.92
CA PRO A 193 9.96 12.78 -6.23
C PRO A 193 11.10 13.14 -7.20
N CYS A 194 10.95 12.74 -8.47
CA CYS A 194 11.90 13.06 -9.53
C CYS A 194 11.19 13.25 -10.86
N GLU A 195 11.91 13.72 -11.87
CA GLU A 195 11.41 13.90 -13.21
C GLU A 195 11.24 12.55 -13.94
N GLU A 196 10.33 12.52 -14.91
CA GLU A 196 10.04 11.34 -15.72
C GLU A 196 11.26 10.74 -16.43
N ASN A 197 12.21 11.57 -16.83
CA ASN A 197 13.42 11.14 -17.53
C ASN A 197 14.57 10.72 -16.60
N THR A 198 14.34 10.68 -15.27
CA THR A 198 15.37 10.28 -14.30
C THR A 198 15.71 8.79 -14.45
N GLU A 199 16.99 8.48 -14.52
CA GLU A 199 17.47 7.09 -14.59
C GLU A 199 17.15 6.33 -13.28
N ASN A 200 16.79 5.04 -13.39
CA ASN A 200 16.42 4.18 -12.26
C ASN A 200 15.21 4.69 -11.43
N ARG A 201 14.33 5.45 -12.07
CA ARG A 201 13.10 5.91 -11.43
C ARG A 201 12.14 4.77 -11.08
N ILE A 202 11.34 5.02 -10.08
CA ILE A 202 10.21 4.18 -9.66
C ILE A 202 8.94 4.89 -10.10
N SER A 203 8.09 4.21 -10.83
CA SER A 203 6.78 4.73 -11.24
C SER A 203 5.72 4.37 -10.20
N VAL A 204 4.90 5.34 -9.83
CA VAL A 204 3.73 5.19 -8.95
C VAL A 204 2.51 5.69 -9.72
N THR A 205 1.62 4.80 -10.09
CA THR A 205 0.37 5.15 -10.75
C THR A 205 -0.69 5.53 -9.72
N GLY A 206 -1.56 6.47 -10.08
CA GLY A 206 -2.60 7.00 -9.20
C GLY A 206 -2.13 8.08 -8.24
N GLY A 207 -3.04 8.50 -7.36
CA GLY A 207 -2.82 9.62 -6.46
C GLY A 207 -1.84 9.34 -5.34
N VAL A 208 -1.12 10.37 -4.90
CA VAL A 208 0.01 10.26 -3.96
C VAL A 208 -0.04 11.29 -2.84
N ILE A 209 0.26 10.83 -1.61
CA ILE A 209 0.56 11.67 -0.45
C ILE A 209 2.07 11.57 -0.17
N THR A 210 2.80 12.69 -0.26
CA THR A 210 4.27 12.68 -0.21
C THR A 210 4.86 13.98 0.32
N HIS A 211 6.18 14.03 0.42
CA HIS A 211 6.97 15.25 0.66
C HIS A 211 7.76 15.65 -0.58
N SER A 212 8.04 16.94 -0.70
CA SER A 212 9.00 17.47 -1.68
C SER A 212 10.40 16.93 -1.44
N VAL A 213 11.26 17.08 -2.44
CA VAL A 213 12.61 16.44 -2.47
C VAL A 213 13.46 16.75 -1.23
N ARG A 214 13.39 17.96 -0.70
CA ARG A 214 14.26 18.43 0.39
C ARG A 214 13.61 18.51 1.77
N THR A 215 12.32 18.18 1.84
CA THR A 215 11.55 18.29 3.08
C THR A 215 11.24 16.91 3.64
N SER A 216 10.96 16.83 4.92
CA SER A 216 10.75 15.56 5.61
C SER A 216 9.85 15.74 6.82
N ASP A 217 8.88 14.89 6.94
CA ASP A 217 8.08 14.57 8.11
C ASP A 217 7.18 13.37 7.75
N LEU A 218 6.20 13.03 8.59
CA LEU A 218 5.25 11.94 8.34
C LEU A 218 4.21 12.30 7.27
N GLY A 219 3.68 11.28 6.59
CA GLY A 219 2.61 11.45 5.61
C GLY A 219 1.27 11.78 6.26
N VAL A 220 0.74 10.85 7.06
CA VAL A 220 -0.57 10.98 7.72
C VAL A 220 -0.45 10.73 9.21
N LYS A 221 -0.92 11.68 10.04
CA LYS A 221 -1.06 11.53 11.48
C LYS A 221 -2.52 11.38 11.87
N VAL A 222 -2.83 10.39 12.72
CA VAL A 222 -4.16 10.13 13.26
C VAL A 222 -4.07 10.13 14.78
N ASP A 223 -4.76 11.04 15.45
CA ASP A 223 -4.57 11.29 16.88
C ASP A 223 -5.90 11.60 17.59
N LYS A 224 -5.95 11.32 18.90
CA LYS A 224 -7.04 11.73 19.80
C LYS A 224 -8.42 11.17 19.45
N ASN A 225 -8.52 9.86 19.31
CA ASN A 225 -9.75 9.13 18.97
C ASN A 225 -10.35 9.48 17.60
N ALA A 226 -9.50 9.84 16.64
CA ALA A 226 -9.88 10.02 15.25
C ALA A 226 -9.88 8.69 14.49
N THR A 227 -10.50 8.68 13.30
CA THR A 227 -10.49 7.54 12.39
C THR A 227 -9.99 7.94 11.02
N PHE A 228 -8.99 7.22 10.53
CA PHE A 228 -8.55 7.28 9.14
C PHE A 228 -8.99 6.02 8.41
N THR A 229 -9.60 6.18 7.23
CA THR A 229 -9.96 5.06 6.35
C THR A 229 -9.33 5.27 4.98
N MET A 230 -8.63 4.26 4.47
CA MET A 230 -7.94 4.30 3.19
C MET A 230 -8.45 3.21 2.27
N TYR A 231 -9.06 3.60 1.15
CA TYR A 231 -9.50 2.70 0.09
C TYR A 231 -8.57 2.71 -1.12
N GLY A 232 -7.80 3.78 -1.35
CA GLY A 232 -6.95 3.93 -2.51
C GLY A 232 -5.86 4.97 -2.32
N GLY A 233 -5.06 5.18 -3.36
CA GLY A 233 -3.91 6.08 -3.37
C GLY A 233 -2.64 5.48 -2.76
N THR A 234 -1.57 6.23 -2.80
CA THR A 234 -0.25 5.81 -2.27
C THR A 234 0.30 6.85 -1.30
N ILE A 235 0.69 6.42 -0.10
CA ILE A 235 1.42 7.24 0.86
C ILE A 235 2.90 6.86 0.76
N CYS A 236 3.74 7.72 0.18
CA CYS A 236 5.14 7.36 -0.07
C CYS A 236 6.11 8.53 0.05
N GLY A 237 7.40 8.19 0.19
CA GLY A 237 8.48 9.17 0.20
C GLY A 237 8.56 10.03 1.46
N ASN A 238 7.77 9.75 2.47
CA ASN A 238 7.79 10.46 3.73
C ASN A 238 8.96 9.97 4.61
N LYS A 239 9.50 10.84 5.46
CA LYS A 239 10.65 10.50 6.29
C LYS A 239 10.55 11.17 7.65
N LEU A 240 10.65 10.39 8.71
CA LEU A 240 10.66 10.88 10.08
C LEU A 240 11.81 10.26 10.88
N GLN A 241 12.61 11.09 11.53
CA GLN A 241 13.74 10.65 12.36
C GLN A 241 13.55 11.05 13.83
N GLY A 242 14.09 10.24 14.73
CA GLY A 242 14.26 10.60 16.12
C GLY A 242 13.09 10.29 17.06
N SER A 243 12.05 9.60 16.60
CA SER A 243 10.90 9.23 17.44
C SER A 243 10.34 7.84 17.08
N TYR A 244 9.41 7.33 17.93
CA TYR A 244 8.68 6.08 17.68
C TYR A 244 7.52 6.25 16.69
N ASN A 245 7.47 7.34 15.95
CA ASN A 245 6.38 7.67 15.04
C ASN A 245 6.62 7.07 13.65
N GLY A 246 5.55 6.61 12.99
CA GLY A 246 5.58 6.06 11.64
C GLY A 246 5.76 7.15 10.58
N ALA A 247 6.63 6.92 9.58
CA ALA A 247 6.83 7.91 8.54
C ALA A 247 5.67 7.96 7.53
N GLY A 248 5.13 6.80 7.13
CA GLY A 248 3.96 6.77 6.25
C GLY A 248 2.70 7.21 7.00
N VAL A 249 2.28 6.42 7.99
CA VAL A 249 1.11 6.71 8.83
C VAL A 249 1.46 6.54 10.31
N TYR A 250 1.16 7.54 11.10
CA TYR A 250 1.26 7.50 12.56
C TYR A 250 -0.14 7.53 13.18
N VAL A 251 -0.46 6.50 13.98
CA VAL A 251 -1.77 6.36 14.64
C VAL A 251 -1.56 6.32 16.15
N HIS A 252 -2.14 7.27 16.87
CA HIS A 252 -2.01 7.37 18.31
C HIS A 252 -3.38 7.55 18.96
N ASP A 253 -3.73 6.66 19.90
CA ASP A 253 -5.04 6.62 20.56
C ASP A 253 -6.21 6.74 19.55
N SER A 254 -6.14 6.02 18.44
CA SER A 254 -7.01 6.24 17.27
C SER A 254 -7.23 4.95 16.47
N THR A 255 -7.99 5.06 15.37
CA THR A 255 -8.26 3.92 14.48
C THR A 255 -7.78 4.20 13.06
N PHE A 256 -7.10 3.22 12.46
CA PHE A 256 -6.79 3.20 11.03
C PHE A 256 -7.41 1.97 10.37
N ASN A 257 -8.21 2.19 9.32
CA ASN A 257 -8.79 1.14 8.50
C ASN A 257 -8.20 1.22 7.08
N MET A 258 -7.52 0.16 6.62
CA MET A 258 -6.96 0.09 5.28
C MET A 258 -7.64 -1.02 4.50
N TYR A 259 -8.45 -0.66 3.53
CA TYR A 259 -9.12 -1.57 2.60
C TYR A 259 -8.37 -1.72 1.28
N GLY A 260 -7.53 -0.74 0.93
CA GLY A 260 -6.77 -0.73 -0.32
C GLY A 260 -5.68 0.33 -0.31
N GLY A 261 -5.07 0.57 -1.48
CA GLY A 261 -3.97 1.50 -1.64
C GLY A 261 -2.62 0.95 -1.17
N ALA A 262 -1.61 1.82 -1.08
CA ALA A 262 -0.26 1.43 -0.73
C ALA A 262 0.44 2.41 0.23
N ILE A 263 1.24 1.89 1.16
CA ILE A 263 2.14 2.66 2.02
C ILE A 263 3.55 2.16 1.76
N ARG A 264 4.36 2.92 1.01
CA ARG A 264 5.64 2.39 0.50
C ARG A 264 6.73 3.44 0.33
N GLY A 265 8.00 3.00 0.39
CA GLY A 265 9.13 3.89 0.16
C GLY A 265 9.28 4.99 1.22
N ASN A 266 8.67 4.82 2.40
CA ASN A 266 8.82 5.73 3.53
C ASN A 266 10.00 5.31 4.41
N ALA A 267 10.56 6.25 5.17
CA ALA A 267 11.70 5.98 6.03
C ALA A 267 11.54 6.60 7.43
N ALA A 268 11.80 5.81 8.47
CA ALA A 268 11.69 6.26 9.86
C ALA A 268 12.83 5.73 10.75
N SER A 269 12.84 6.16 12.01
CA SER A 269 13.60 5.44 13.02
C SER A 269 12.87 4.15 13.42
N TRP A 270 11.55 4.20 13.58
CA TRP A 270 10.65 3.10 13.93
C TRP A 270 9.36 3.20 13.11
N GLY A 271 8.76 2.04 12.73
CA GLY A 271 7.51 2.03 12.00
C GLY A 271 7.59 2.72 10.64
N GLY A 272 8.45 2.25 9.74
CA GLY A 272 8.68 2.91 8.44
C GLY A 272 7.41 3.15 7.64
N GLY A 273 6.54 2.12 7.54
CA GLY A 273 5.22 2.26 6.93
C GLY A 273 4.20 2.83 7.90
N VAL A 274 3.91 2.11 8.98
CA VAL A 274 2.87 2.46 9.96
C VAL A 274 3.43 2.32 11.38
N ALA A 275 3.11 3.26 12.28
CA ALA A 275 3.24 3.07 13.72
C ALA A 275 1.88 3.25 14.38
N ALA A 276 1.44 2.25 15.15
CA ALA A 276 0.22 2.25 15.93
C ALA A 276 0.56 2.19 17.42
N LEU A 277 0.18 3.23 18.17
CA LEU A 277 0.40 3.40 19.60
C LEU A 277 -0.96 3.59 20.29
N GLY A 278 -1.32 2.73 21.23
CA GLY A 278 -2.62 2.77 21.88
C GLY A 278 -3.81 2.61 20.94
N SER A 279 -3.62 1.99 19.79
CA SER A 279 -4.49 2.17 18.62
C SER A 279 -5.00 0.86 18.04
N THR A 280 -6.06 0.96 17.24
CA THR A 280 -6.53 -0.15 16.41
C THR A 280 -6.15 0.07 14.94
N PHE A 281 -5.43 -0.89 14.36
CA PHE A 281 -5.14 -0.91 12.93
C PHE A 281 -5.80 -2.11 12.27
N ASN A 282 -6.78 -1.86 11.42
CA ASN A 282 -7.47 -2.88 10.63
C ASN A 282 -6.99 -2.81 9.18
N MET A 283 -6.36 -3.87 8.69
CA MET A 283 -5.88 -3.98 7.32
C MET A 283 -6.61 -5.12 6.62
N TYR A 284 -7.62 -4.77 5.83
CA TYR A 284 -8.47 -5.71 5.07
C TYR A 284 -7.95 -5.95 3.65
N GLY A 285 -7.07 -5.07 3.17
CA GLY A 285 -6.45 -5.12 1.86
C GLY A 285 -5.33 -4.10 1.74
N GLY A 286 -4.80 -3.90 0.53
CA GLY A 286 -3.70 -2.99 0.26
C GLY A 286 -2.32 -3.54 0.62
N VAL A 287 -1.30 -2.72 0.42
CA VAL A 287 0.11 -3.14 0.53
C VAL A 287 0.91 -2.16 1.39
N ILE A 288 1.68 -2.69 2.36
CA ILE A 288 2.72 -1.95 3.08
C ILE A 288 4.07 -2.51 2.66
N SER A 289 4.83 -1.78 1.81
CA SER A 289 6.06 -2.33 1.23
C SER A 289 7.18 -1.32 1.07
N ASP A 290 8.39 -1.84 0.91
CA ASP A 290 9.59 -1.05 0.57
C ASP A 290 9.87 0.09 1.56
N ASN A 291 9.31 0.04 2.76
CA ASN A 291 9.60 1.00 3.81
C ASN A 291 10.88 0.60 4.55
N MET A 292 11.63 1.59 5.02
CA MET A 292 12.90 1.36 5.69
C MET A 292 12.98 2.07 7.04
N VAL A 293 13.65 1.45 7.99
CA VAL A 293 13.91 2.06 9.31
C VAL A 293 15.40 2.01 9.66
N SER A 294 15.83 2.86 10.59
CA SER A 294 17.16 2.78 11.15
C SER A 294 17.24 1.91 12.41
N ALA A 295 16.13 1.64 13.06
CA ALA A 295 16.03 0.80 14.24
C ALA A 295 15.17 -0.45 13.98
N SER A 296 13.88 -0.45 14.29
CA SER A 296 13.01 -1.63 14.17
C SER A 296 11.64 -1.30 13.57
N ALA A 297 10.87 -2.32 13.17
CA ALA A 297 9.55 -2.20 12.54
C ALA A 297 9.61 -1.58 11.13
N GLY A 298 10.23 -2.26 10.17
CA GLY A 298 10.30 -1.78 8.78
C GLY A 298 8.93 -1.46 8.19
N GLY A 299 7.97 -2.38 8.31
CA GLY A 299 6.59 -2.19 7.87
C GLY A 299 5.71 -1.54 8.93
N VAL A 300 5.45 -2.25 10.04
CA VAL A 300 4.48 -1.85 11.08
C VAL A 300 5.06 -2.00 12.48
N LEU A 301 4.91 -0.95 13.29
CA LEU A 301 5.15 -0.95 14.74
C LEU A 301 3.81 -1.04 15.47
N LEU A 302 3.69 -1.95 16.45
CA LEU A 302 2.60 -2.00 17.40
C LEU A 302 3.14 -1.75 18.81
N SER A 303 2.63 -0.72 19.50
CA SER A 303 3.02 -0.34 20.87
C SER A 303 1.81 0.12 21.68
N ASP A 304 1.97 0.19 22.98
CA ASP A 304 1.01 0.79 23.92
C ASP A 304 -0.40 0.20 23.87
N LYS A 305 -0.51 -1.14 23.89
CA LYS A 305 -1.79 -1.89 23.84
C LYS A 305 -2.50 -1.82 22.48
N SER A 306 -1.75 -1.66 21.40
CA SER A 306 -2.30 -1.64 20.06
C SER A 306 -2.74 -3.01 19.58
N VAL A 307 -3.80 -3.01 18.78
CA VAL A 307 -4.34 -4.20 18.10
C VAL A 307 -4.27 -4.01 16.61
N MET A 308 -3.65 -4.98 15.90
CA MET A 308 -3.70 -5.07 14.46
C MET A 308 -4.51 -6.28 14.03
N ASN A 309 -5.52 -6.05 13.18
CA ASN A 309 -6.28 -7.09 12.50
C ASN A 309 -5.91 -7.06 11.02
N MET A 310 -5.36 -8.15 10.51
CA MET A 310 -4.94 -8.28 9.12
C MET A 310 -5.72 -9.40 8.46
N SER A 311 -6.47 -9.10 7.39
CA SER A 311 -7.36 -10.06 6.73
C SER A 311 -7.51 -9.79 5.23
N GLY A 312 -8.36 -10.54 4.55
CA GLY A 312 -8.55 -10.42 3.11
C GLY A 312 -7.26 -10.63 2.34
N ASN A 313 -6.94 -9.76 1.41
CA ASN A 313 -5.71 -9.79 0.60
C ASN A 313 -4.64 -8.80 1.09
N ALA A 314 -4.64 -8.45 2.37
CA ALA A 314 -3.67 -7.52 2.96
C ALA A 314 -2.23 -8.04 2.87
N GLN A 315 -1.27 -7.18 2.49
CA GLN A 315 0.12 -7.58 2.32
C GLN A 315 1.10 -6.64 3.01
N ILE A 316 2.07 -7.22 3.74
CA ILE A 316 3.22 -6.49 4.30
C ILE A 316 4.49 -7.15 3.74
N SER A 317 5.19 -6.45 2.82
CA SER A 317 6.28 -7.09 2.08
C SER A 317 7.47 -6.17 1.81
N ASN A 318 8.66 -6.78 1.70
CA ASN A 318 9.90 -6.09 1.29
C ASN A 318 10.28 -4.88 2.17
N ASN A 319 9.77 -4.80 3.39
CA ASN A 319 10.18 -3.76 4.34
C ASN A 319 11.51 -4.12 4.99
N ILE A 320 12.32 -3.11 5.31
CA ILE A 320 13.71 -3.30 5.72
C ILE A 320 13.98 -2.62 7.06
N ALA A 321 14.34 -3.43 8.07
CA ALA A 321 15.08 -3.00 9.24
C ALA A 321 16.54 -3.47 9.04
N PRO A 322 17.54 -2.56 9.00
CA PRO A 322 18.88 -2.88 8.52
C PRO A 322 19.61 -3.86 9.44
N THR A 323 20.35 -4.79 8.83
CA THR A 323 21.03 -5.90 9.54
C THR A 323 22.34 -5.49 10.23
N LYS A 324 22.74 -4.22 10.17
CA LYS A 324 23.99 -3.73 10.76
C LYS A 324 23.97 -3.66 12.30
N TRP A 325 22.78 -3.55 12.88
CA TRP A 325 22.53 -3.48 14.32
C TRP A 325 21.55 -4.61 14.71
N THR A 326 21.35 -4.85 16.00
CA THR A 326 20.27 -5.72 16.44
C THR A 326 18.94 -5.01 16.18
N THR A 327 18.32 -5.28 15.04
CA THR A 327 17.05 -4.73 14.61
C THR A 327 16.01 -5.83 14.55
N SER A 328 14.77 -5.50 14.82
CA SER A 328 13.69 -6.48 14.94
C SER A 328 12.47 -6.09 14.13
N GLY A 329 11.71 -7.11 13.66
CA GLY A 329 10.46 -6.92 12.95
C GLY A 329 10.63 -6.23 11.59
N GLY A 330 11.17 -6.92 10.59
CA GLY A 330 11.23 -6.36 9.24
C GLY A 330 9.85 -6.01 8.70
N GLY A 331 8.88 -6.93 8.85
CA GLY A 331 7.48 -6.69 8.52
C GLY A 331 6.72 -6.02 9.65
N VAL A 332 6.54 -6.72 10.76
CA VAL A 332 5.82 -6.23 11.95
C VAL A 332 6.70 -6.37 13.19
N TYR A 333 6.74 -5.35 14.00
CA TYR A 333 7.34 -5.37 15.33
C TYR A 333 6.26 -5.13 16.39
N ILE A 334 6.09 -6.11 17.29
CA ILE A 334 5.16 -6.05 18.41
C ILE A 334 5.97 -5.71 19.65
N PHE A 335 5.96 -4.44 20.04
CA PHE A 335 6.73 -3.97 21.19
C PHE A 335 6.21 -4.59 22.48
N ALA A 336 7.08 -5.23 23.24
CA ALA A 336 6.69 -5.83 24.51
C ALA A 336 6.37 -4.76 25.56
N SER A 337 5.21 -4.86 26.21
CA SER A 337 4.92 -4.04 27.40
C SER A 337 5.81 -4.47 28.57
N THR A 338 6.41 -3.51 29.23
CA THR A 338 7.30 -3.76 30.38
C THR A 338 6.55 -3.85 31.73
N ASP A 339 5.25 -3.52 31.72
CA ASP A 339 4.40 -3.45 32.93
C ASP A 339 3.58 -4.71 33.22
N GLY A 340 3.71 -5.74 32.36
CA GLY A 340 3.01 -7.03 32.54
C GLY A 340 1.51 -7.00 32.26
N GLU A 341 0.99 -5.87 31.75
CA GLU A 341 -0.41 -5.71 31.35
C GLU A 341 -0.68 -6.13 29.90
N VAL A 342 -1.90 -5.90 29.40
CA VAL A 342 -2.40 -6.33 28.09
C VAL A 342 -1.41 -6.01 26.98
N SER A 343 -0.98 -7.07 26.30
CA SER A 343 0.01 -7.02 25.23
C SER A 343 -0.58 -6.43 23.95
N ASN A 344 0.29 -5.88 23.12
CA ASN A 344 -0.04 -5.62 21.71
C ASN A 344 -0.37 -6.92 21.00
N CYS A 345 -1.32 -6.90 20.07
CA CYS A 345 -1.80 -8.09 19.39
C CYS A 345 -1.81 -7.92 17.87
N LEU A 346 -1.39 -8.97 17.16
CA LEU A 346 -1.58 -9.13 15.72
C LEU A 346 -2.46 -10.35 15.48
N TYR A 347 -3.61 -10.15 14.85
CA TYR A 347 -4.49 -11.21 14.37
C TYR A 347 -4.43 -11.26 12.85
N MET A 348 -4.28 -12.47 12.30
CA MET A 348 -4.24 -12.69 10.87
C MET A 348 -5.26 -13.73 10.46
N SER A 349 -5.96 -13.48 9.36
CA SER A 349 -6.92 -14.41 8.75
C SER A 349 -6.92 -14.30 7.22
N ASP A 350 -7.67 -15.14 6.58
CA ASP A 350 -7.87 -15.19 5.14
C ASP A 350 -6.53 -15.33 4.37
N ASN A 351 -6.35 -14.57 3.30
CA ASN A 351 -5.15 -14.55 2.47
C ASN A 351 -4.10 -13.52 2.91
N ALA A 352 -4.24 -12.96 4.13
CA ALA A 352 -3.31 -11.96 4.63
C ALA A 352 -1.88 -12.49 4.68
N LYS A 353 -0.90 -11.71 4.19
CA LYS A 353 0.47 -12.19 3.98
C LYS A 353 1.52 -11.22 4.50
N ILE A 354 2.52 -11.73 5.20
CA ILE A 354 3.74 -11.01 5.59
C ILE A 354 4.93 -11.75 4.99
N SER A 355 5.64 -11.15 4.01
CA SER A 355 6.70 -11.86 3.26
C SER A 355 7.81 -10.94 2.75
N GLY A 356 9.00 -11.50 2.48
CA GLY A 356 10.12 -10.76 1.88
C GLY A 356 10.68 -9.62 2.75
N ASN A 357 10.24 -9.47 4.00
CA ASN A 357 10.72 -8.44 4.90
C ASN A 357 12.07 -8.83 5.51
N THR A 358 12.91 -7.85 5.82
CA THR A 358 14.28 -8.06 6.29
C THR A 358 14.53 -7.38 7.63
N ALA A 359 15.07 -8.13 8.59
CA ALA A 359 15.60 -7.65 9.85
C ALA A 359 16.68 -8.62 10.37
N THR A 360 17.42 -8.23 11.40
CA THR A 360 18.35 -9.14 12.09
C THR A 360 17.58 -10.22 12.87
N GLN A 361 16.43 -9.85 13.44
CA GLN A 361 15.54 -10.73 14.20
C GLN A 361 14.10 -10.55 13.72
N GLY A 362 13.37 -11.66 13.51
CA GLY A 362 11.99 -11.62 13.05
C GLY A 362 11.81 -10.87 11.73
N GLY A 363 12.33 -11.40 10.63
CA GLY A 363 12.16 -10.79 9.30
C GLY A 363 10.69 -10.49 8.99
N ALA A 364 9.79 -11.43 9.29
CA ALA A 364 8.35 -11.22 9.13
C ALA A 364 7.74 -10.50 10.36
N VAL A 365 7.77 -11.13 11.53
CA VAL A 365 7.21 -10.62 12.80
C VAL A 365 8.22 -10.84 13.93
N TYR A 366 8.25 -9.92 14.84
CA TYR A 366 9.05 -10.02 16.07
C TYR A 366 8.24 -9.60 17.30
#